data_c0409540370ab56e51dbf48487d6d0cd
#
_entry.id   c0409540370ab56e51dbf48487d6d0cd
#
_cell.length_a   1.000
_cell.length_b   1.000
_cell.length_c   1.000
_cell.angle_alpha   90.00
_cell.angle_beta   90.00
_cell.angle_gamma   90.00
#
_symmetry.space_group_name_H-M   'P 1'
#
loop_
_entity.id
_entity.type
_entity.pdbx_description
1 polymer ?
#
loop_
_entity_poly.entity_id
_entity_poly.type
_entity_poly.pdbx_seq_one_letter_code
_entity_poly.pdbx_strand_id
1 'polypeptide(L)'
;MKVGIVSDIHCNADGLRDALGVMGEIDELLCLGDAIFEYQFSNDVAAILKERQAHVIHGNHEEVFFSSAGSRARDRDWIDHDLMAYLGDQPHRRSMTFGTKRFLLVHSTPWDPRGEYVYPHSSHLTRFAEADADFVLYGHTHAQVVKRIGKVTVINPGSAGDARDARNDRQLSCAVVDTETDEVRVIDYADRRFPVG
;
A
#
# COMPACT_ATOMS: atom_id res chain seq x y z
N MET A 1 -15.94 9.50 -7.41
CA MET A 1 -14.47 9.66 -7.22
C MET A 1 -13.78 8.34 -7.39
N LYS A 2 -12.63 8.35 -8.07
CA LYS A 2 -11.77 7.17 -8.23
C LYS A 2 -10.56 7.26 -7.32
N VAL A 3 -10.41 6.29 -6.43
CA VAL A 3 -9.32 6.22 -5.44
C VAL A 3 -8.38 5.10 -5.84
N GLY A 4 -7.15 5.44 -6.21
CA GLY A 4 -6.06 4.49 -6.50
C GLY A 4 -5.41 4.00 -5.22
N ILE A 5 -5.05 2.72 -5.18
CA ILE A 5 -4.48 2.08 -4.00
C ILE A 5 -3.26 1.26 -4.39
N VAL A 6 -2.12 1.56 -3.76
CA VAL A 6 -0.87 0.80 -3.85
C VAL A 6 -0.41 0.38 -2.45
N SER A 7 0.38 -0.68 -2.38
CA SER A 7 1.01 -1.18 -1.15
C SER A 7 2.31 -1.91 -1.50
N ASP A 8 3.18 -2.06 -0.51
CA ASP A 8 4.33 -2.97 -0.59
C ASP A 8 5.18 -2.70 -1.86
N ILE A 9 5.57 -1.43 -2.04
CA ILE A 9 6.32 -0.95 -3.23
C ILE A 9 7.78 -1.39 -3.17
N HIS A 10 8.35 -1.49 -1.94
CA HIS A 10 9.70 -2.00 -1.71
C HIS A 10 10.76 -1.40 -2.65
N CYS A 11 10.86 -0.09 -2.68
CA CYS A 11 11.81 0.66 -3.50
C CYS A 11 11.67 0.46 -5.04
N ASN A 12 10.63 -0.21 -5.52
CA ASN A 12 10.40 -0.45 -6.94
C ASN A 12 9.68 0.74 -7.60
N ALA A 13 10.44 1.77 -7.98
CA ALA A 13 9.88 2.97 -8.62
C ALA A 13 9.23 2.68 -9.97
N ASP A 14 9.75 1.71 -10.74
CA ASP A 14 9.16 1.34 -12.02
C ASP A 14 7.83 0.61 -11.85
N GLY A 15 7.75 -0.29 -10.86
CA GLY A 15 6.48 -0.92 -10.48
C GLY A 15 5.42 0.10 -10.06
N LEU A 16 5.81 1.13 -9.30
CA LEU A 16 4.91 2.22 -8.93
C LEU A 16 4.47 3.05 -10.14
N ARG A 17 5.38 3.38 -11.07
CA ARG A 17 5.04 4.11 -12.30
C ARG A 17 4.07 3.30 -13.17
N ASP A 18 4.30 2.01 -13.29
CA ASP A 18 3.42 1.10 -14.03
C ASP A 18 2.04 0.99 -13.37
N ALA A 19 1.97 0.89 -12.02
CA ALA A 19 0.71 0.94 -11.28
C ALA A 19 -0.11 2.19 -11.63
N LEU A 20 0.52 3.37 -11.57
CA LEU A 20 -0.12 4.63 -11.91
C LEU A 20 -0.59 4.67 -13.37
N GLY A 21 0.19 4.07 -14.29
CA GLY A 21 -0.18 3.97 -15.70
C GLY A 21 -1.41 3.09 -15.94
N VAL A 22 -1.49 1.92 -15.30
CA VAL A 22 -2.61 0.99 -15.49
C VAL A 22 -3.87 1.37 -14.72
N MET A 23 -3.76 2.17 -13.64
CA MET A 23 -4.93 2.72 -12.94
C MET A 23 -5.72 3.69 -13.83
N GLY A 24 -5.04 4.42 -14.73
CA GLY A 24 -5.61 5.50 -15.50
C GLY A 24 -5.85 6.76 -14.66
N GLU A 25 -6.91 7.50 -14.95
CA GLU A 25 -7.25 8.70 -14.19
C GLU A 25 -7.81 8.32 -12.80
N ILE A 26 -7.19 8.84 -11.76
CA ILE A 26 -7.61 8.72 -10.35
C ILE A 26 -7.64 10.10 -9.72
N ASP A 27 -8.56 10.31 -8.78
CA ASP A 27 -8.68 11.58 -8.05
C ASP A 27 -7.75 11.62 -6.83
N GLU A 28 -7.56 10.47 -6.17
CA GLU A 28 -6.75 10.33 -4.96
C GLU A 28 -5.86 9.09 -5.05
N LEU A 29 -4.67 9.13 -4.45
CA LEU A 29 -3.75 8.01 -4.34
C LEU A 29 -3.49 7.65 -2.88
N LEU A 30 -3.66 6.38 -2.54
CA LEU A 30 -3.39 5.82 -1.22
C LEU A 30 -2.22 4.85 -1.30
N CYS A 31 -1.25 4.97 -0.37
CA CYS A 31 -0.15 4.04 -0.20
C CYS A 31 -0.23 3.41 1.20
N LEU A 32 -0.39 2.10 1.25
CA LEU A 32 -0.65 1.35 2.48
C LEU A 32 0.62 0.90 3.22
N GLY A 33 1.74 1.59 3.00
CA GLY A 33 3.01 1.30 3.64
C GLY A 33 3.92 0.37 2.84
N ASP A 34 5.10 0.12 3.41
CA ASP A 34 6.19 -0.61 2.78
C ASP A 34 6.57 -0.01 1.42
N ALA A 35 6.63 1.33 1.36
CA ALA A 35 7.14 2.06 0.20
C ALA A 35 8.64 1.81 -0.01
N ILE A 36 9.38 1.57 1.08
CA ILE A 36 10.81 1.28 1.10
C ILE A 36 11.08 -0.08 1.75
N PHE A 37 12.34 -0.49 1.79
CA PHE A 37 12.82 -1.62 2.62
C PHE A 37 13.39 -1.13 3.96
N GLU A 38 13.49 -2.05 4.93
CA GLU A 38 14.00 -1.75 6.28
C GLU A 38 15.42 -1.18 6.34
N TYR A 39 16.24 -1.40 5.29
CA TYR A 39 17.62 -0.92 5.20
C TYR A 39 17.95 -0.28 3.84
N GLN A 40 16.94 0.01 3.04
CA GLN A 40 17.10 0.65 1.74
C GLN A 40 16.03 1.72 1.53
N PHE A 41 16.47 2.93 1.17
CA PHE A 41 15.61 4.04 0.77
C PHE A 41 15.47 4.10 -0.76
N SER A 42 14.43 4.76 -1.24
CA SER A 42 14.29 5.10 -2.66
C SER A 42 13.82 6.54 -2.78
N ASN A 43 14.73 7.42 -3.22
CA ASN A 43 14.37 8.81 -3.53
C ASN A 43 13.26 8.87 -4.60
N ASP A 44 13.34 8.00 -5.62
CA ASP A 44 12.36 7.97 -6.70
C ASP A 44 10.95 7.62 -6.22
N VAL A 45 10.82 6.59 -5.37
CA VAL A 45 9.52 6.21 -4.80
C VAL A 45 8.95 7.33 -3.93
N ALA A 46 9.77 7.89 -3.03
CA ALA A 46 9.37 8.97 -2.16
C ALA A 46 8.98 10.24 -2.96
N ALA A 47 9.73 10.57 -4.01
CA ALA A 47 9.42 11.69 -4.89
C ALA A 47 8.08 11.49 -5.61
N ILE A 48 7.84 10.32 -6.21
CA ILE A 48 6.57 10.02 -6.90
C ILE A 48 5.39 10.15 -5.94
N LEU A 49 5.49 9.56 -4.74
CA LEU A 49 4.42 9.64 -3.74
C LEU A 49 4.15 11.09 -3.30
N LYS A 50 5.22 11.89 -3.11
CA LYS A 50 5.12 13.30 -2.74
C LYS A 50 4.51 14.15 -3.85
N GLU A 51 4.98 13.99 -5.10
CA GLU A 51 4.46 14.70 -6.28
C GLU A 51 2.99 14.38 -6.55
N ARG A 52 2.59 13.14 -6.33
CA ARG A 52 1.19 12.68 -6.46
C ARG A 52 0.33 13.07 -5.27
N GLN A 53 0.89 13.74 -4.25
CA GLN A 53 0.19 14.07 -3.00
C GLN A 53 -0.47 12.84 -2.36
N ALA A 54 0.19 11.68 -2.47
CA ALA A 54 -0.34 10.41 -1.98
C ALA A 54 -0.58 10.45 -0.46
N HIS A 55 -1.67 9.86 -0.02
CA HIS A 55 -1.93 9.61 1.38
C HIS A 55 -1.20 8.33 1.81
N VAL A 56 -0.01 8.50 2.35
CA VAL A 56 0.88 7.41 2.75
C VAL A 56 0.68 7.06 4.22
N ILE A 57 0.81 5.80 4.56
CA ILE A 57 1.00 5.32 5.94
C ILE A 57 2.31 4.53 6.02
N HIS A 58 2.86 4.38 7.23
CA HIS A 58 3.99 3.49 7.46
C HIS A 58 3.56 2.03 7.47
N GLY A 59 4.41 1.17 6.88
CA GLY A 59 4.43 -0.25 7.12
C GLY A 59 5.54 -0.66 8.09
N ASN A 60 5.80 -1.95 8.22
CA ASN A 60 6.83 -2.46 9.13
C ASN A 60 8.26 -2.15 8.64
N HIS A 61 8.46 -2.00 7.34
CA HIS A 61 9.77 -1.63 6.80
C HIS A 61 10.12 -0.18 7.11
N GLU A 62 9.20 0.77 7.01
CA GLU A 62 9.40 2.15 7.47
C GLU A 62 9.69 2.19 8.97
N GLU A 63 8.96 1.41 9.80
CA GLU A 63 9.21 1.37 11.24
C GLU A 63 10.66 0.98 11.56
N VAL A 64 11.19 -0.05 10.91
CA VAL A 64 12.57 -0.47 11.09
C VAL A 64 13.54 0.58 10.54
N PHE A 65 13.30 1.11 9.33
CA PHE A 65 14.15 2.11 8.70
C PHE A 65 14.30 3.37 9.57
N PHE A 66 13.20 3.86 10.14
CA PHE A 66 13.19 5.06 10.99
C PHE A 66 13.55 4.81 12.46
N SER A 67 13.69 3.54 12.88
CA SER A 67 14.16 3.18 14.21
C SER A 67 15.68 3.30 14.36
N SER A 68 16.20 3.01 15.55
CA SER A 68 17.65 2.91 15.79
C SER A 68 18.34 1.83 14.92
N ALA A 69 17.63 0.78 14.55
CA ALA A 69 18.16 -0.30 13.70
C ALA A 69 18.50 0.20 12.28
N GLY A 70 17.72 1.14 11.75
CA GLY A 70 17.91 1.72 10.42
C GLY A 70 18.92 2.87 10.34
N SER A 71 19.57 3.27 11.46
CA SER A 71 20.43 4.46 11.50
C SER A 71 21.50 4.46 10.41
N ARG A 72 22.23 3.35 10.23
CA ARG A 72 23.28 3.22 9.21
C ARG A 72 22.73 3.30 7.78
N ALA A 73 21.49 2.90 7.57
CA ALA A 73 20.86 2.98 6.26
C ALA A 73 20.49 4.43 5.93
N ARG A 74 20.09 5.21 6.94
CA ARG A 74 19.76 6.64 6.79
C ARG A 74 20.98 7.55 6.60
N ASP A 75 22.16 7.13 7.07
CA ASP A 75 23.42 7.89 6.97
C ASP A 75 24.09 7.81 5.57
N ARG A 76 23.33 7.50 4.53
CA ARG A 76 23.87 7.42 3.16
C ARG A 76 23.78 8.77 2.47
N ASP A 77 24.90 9.24 1.92
CA ASP A 77 25.03 10.57 1.27
C ASP A 77 24.10 10.79 0.06
N TRP A 78 23.63 9.71 -0.56
CA TRP A 78 22.74 9.77 -1.72
C TRP A 78 21.26 9.91 -1.36
N ILE A 79 20.89 9.78 -0.09
CA ILE A 79 19.49 9.93 0.35
C ILE A 79 19.13 11.43 0.39
N ASP A 80 18.06 11.79 -0.30
CA ASP A 80 17.47 13.11 -0.21
C ASP A 80 16.79 13.28 1.15
N HIS A 81 17.28 14.24 1.94
CA HIS A 81 16.81 14.48 3.30
C HIS A 81 15.37 15.01 3.36
N ASP A 82 14.92 15.79 2.35
CA ASP A 82 13.56 16.32 2.31
C ASP A 82 12.56 15.22 1.94
N LEU A 83 12.95 14.26 1.11
CA LEU A 83 12.16 13.07 0.79
C LEU A 83 12.14 12.08 1.96
N MET A 84 13.27 11.93 2.64
CA MET A 84 13.34 11.09 3.84
C MET A 84 12.48 11.67 4.97
N ALA A 85 12.51 12.97 5.21
CA ALA A 85 11.65 13.63 6.18
C ALA A 85 10.17 13.49 5.80
N TYR A 86 9.81 13.73 4.51
CA TYR A 86 8.45 13.55 4.02
C TYR A 86 7.91 12.15 4.33
N LEU A 87 8.69 11.10 4.07
CA LEU A 87 8.25 9.73 4.34
C LEU A 87 8.22 9.45 5.86
N GLY A 88 9.20 9.97 6.61
CA GLY A 88 9.28 9.80 8.06
C GLY A 88 8.13 10.42 8.84
N ASP A 89 7.53 11.49 8.31
CA ASP A 89 6.40 12.20 8.94
C ASP A 89 5.05 11.50 8.70
N GLN A 90 5.01 10.38 7.97
CA GLN A 90 3.75 9.70 7.69
C GLN A 90 3.27 8.90 8.91
N PRO A 91 1.96 8.82 9.14
CA PRO A 91 1.41 8.07 10.26
C PRO A 91 1.35 6.55 9.98
N HIS A 92 1.16 5.75 11.03
CA HIS A 92 0.92 4.29 10.90
C HIS A 92 -0.52 3.94 10.49
N ARG A 93 -1.43 4.89 10.57
CA ARG A 93 -2.86 4.68 10.32
C ARG A 93 -3.50 5.99 9.86
N ARG A 94 -4.44 5.89 8.91
CA ARG A 94 -5.30 7.02 8.53
C ARG A 94 -6.76 6.61 8.49
N SER A 95 -7.64 7.52 8.93
CA SER A 95 -9.07 7.45 8.64
C SER A 95 -9.41 8.65 7.77
N MET A 96 -10.06 8.40 6.64
CA MET A 96 -10.34 9.41 5.63
C MET A 96 -11.77 9.25 5.10
N THR A 97 -12.30 10.32 4.53
CA THR A 97 -13.62 10.27 3.88
C THR A 97 -13.49 10.81 2.47
N PHE A 98 -13.90 10.02 1.49
CA PHE A 98 -13.97 10.39 0.08
C PHE A 98 -15.43 10.32 -0.38
N GLY A 99 -16.00 11.47 -0.74
CA GLY A 99 -17.44 11.59 -0.93
C GLY A 99 -18.20 11.28 0.36
N THR A 100 -18.99 10.22 0.35
CA THR A 100 -19.74 9.75 1.54
C THR A 100 -19.13 8.51 2.19
N LYS A 101 -18.02 8.01 1.66
CA LYS A 101 -17.42 6.74 2.07
C LYS A 101 -16.25 6.95 3.03
N ARG A 102 -16.24 6.19 4.11
CA ARG A 102 -15.19 6.20 5.13
C ARG A 102 -14.18 5.10 4.84
N PHE A 103 -12.92 5.49 4.74
CA PHE A 103 -11.77 4.62 4.49
C PHE A 103 -10.91 4.54 5.73
N LEU A 104 -10.53 3.33 6.13
CA LEU A 104 -9.53 3.07 7.13
C LEU A 104 -8.32 2.43 6.46
N LEU A 105 -7.17 3.09 6.55
CA LEU A 105 -5.88 2.62 6.06
C LEU A 105 -5.07 2.09 7.23
N VAL A 106 -4.61 0.85 7.13
CA VAL A 106 -3.67 0.19 8.04
C VAL A 106 -2.69 -0.62 7.21
N HIS A 107 -1.46 -0.83 7.69
CA HIS A 107 -0.54 -1.68 6.93
C HIS A 107 -0.86 -3.17 7.13
N SER A 108 -1.10 -3.60 8.36
CA SER A 108 -1.48 -4.98 8.68
C SER A 108 -2.96 -5.09 9.06
N THR A 109 -3.33 -4.84 10.32
CA THR A 109 -4.72 -4.96 10.76
C THR A 109 -5.17 -3.78 11.62
N PRO A 110 -6.48 -3.52 11.76
CA PRO A 110 -6.97 -2.48 12.66
C PRO A 110 -6.67 -2.72 14.14
N TRP A 111 -6.48 -3.97 14.56
CA TRP A 111 -6.24 -4.35 15.96
C TRP A 111 -4.76 -4.62 16.27
N ASP A 112 -3.95 -4.95 15.26
CA ASP A 112 -2.49 -5.04 15.33
C ASP A 112 -1.89 -4.48 14.04
N PRO A 113 -1.64 -3.17 13.96
CA PRO A 113 -1.21 -2.53 12.73
C PRO A 113 0.21 -2.90 12.29
N ARG A 114 0.97 -3.60 13.13
CA ARG A 114 2.42 -3.79 12.95
C ARG A 114 2.84 -5.16 12.44
N GLY A 115 2.07 -6.22 12.59
CA GLY A 115 2.68 -7.51 12.36
C GLY A 115 1.82 -8.70 12.01
N GLU A 116 0.51 -8.68 12.16
CA GLU A 116 -0.30 -9.85 11.87
C GLU A 116 -0.50 -10.02 10.36
N TYR A 117 -0.10 -11.18 9.84
CA TYR A 117 -0.33 -11.56 8.44
C TYR A 117 -1.72 -12.15 8.26
N VAL A 118 -2.66 -11.39 7.68
CA VAL A 118 -4.00 -11.86 7.39
C VAL A 118 -4.14 -12.18 5.91
N TYR A 119 -3.88 -13.45 5.56
CA TYR A 119 -4.01 -13.95 4.19
C TYR A 119 -5.48 -14.14 3.77
N PRO A 120 -5.77 -14.26 2.45
CA PRO A 120 -7.14 -14.38 1.91
C PRO A 120 -7.99 -15.50 2.51
N HIS A 121 -7.34 -16.56 2.99
CA HIS A 121 -7.99 -17.72 3.62
C HIS A 121 -8.01 -17.69 5.16
N SER A 122 -7.47 -16.63 5.76
CA SER A 122 -7.42 -16.49 7.22
C SER A 122 -8.83 -16.32 7.80
N SER A 123 -9.12 -17.02 8.90
CA SER A 123 -10.34 -16.83 9.70
C SER A 123 -10.41 -15.42 10.32
N HIS A 124 -9.26 -14.77 10.53
CA HIS A 124 -9.16 -13.42 11.10
C HIS A 124 -9.72 -12.33 10.18
N LEU A 125 -9.91 -12.61 8.89
CA LEU A 125 -10.56 -11.67 7.97
C LEU A 125 -11.94 -11.21 8.48
N THR A 126 -12.67 -12.05 9.21
CA THR A 126 -13.98 -11.68 9.75
C THR A 126 -13.91 -10.53 10.76
N ARG A 127 -12.78 -10.34 11.46
CA ARG A 127 -12.59 -9.27 12.45
C ARG A 127 -12.53 -7.88 11.82
N PHE A 128 -12.22 -7.77 10.53
CA PHE A 128 -12.26 -6.46 9.84
C PHE A 128 -13.66 -5.84 9.85
N ALA A 129 -14.73 -6.66 10.02
CA ALA A 129 -16.10 -6.17 10.14
C ALA A 129 -16.34 -5.31 11.40
N GLU A 130 -15.46 -5.37 12.41
CA GLU A 130 -15.51 -4.57 13.63
C GLU A 130 -15.09 -3.11 13.41
N ALA A 131 -14.47 -2.81 12.28
CA ALA A 131 -14.00 -1.46 11.95
C ALA A 131 -15.18 -0.53 11.66
N ASP A 132 -15.09 0.70 12.18
CA ASP A 132 -16.05 1.76 11.85
C ASP A 132 -15.65 2.47 10.56
N ALA A 133 -15.79 1.76 9.45
CA ALA A 133 -15.46 2.21 8.09
C ALA A 133 -16.35 1.50 7.07
N ASP A 134 -16.44 2.06 5.86
CA ASP A 134 -17.06 1.42 4.70
C ASP A 134 -16.05 0.57 3.94
N PHE A 135 -14.79 1.05 3.90
CA PHE A 135 -13.64 0.36 3.32
C PHE A 135 -12.50 0.25 4.33
N VAL A 136 -11.95 -0.95 4.52
CA VAL A 136 -10.70 -1.16 5.24
C VAL A 136 -9.65 -1.63 4.27
N LEU A 137 -8.57 -0.86 4.16
CA LEU A 137 -7.47 -1.10 3.23
C LEU A 137 -6.25 -1.56 4.01
N TYR A 138 -5.63 -2.66 3.57
CA TYR A 138 -4.42 -3.19 4.19
C TYR A 138 -3.44 -3.78 3.15
N GLY A 139 -2.17 -3.94 3.49
CA GLY A 139 -1.11 -4.50 2.66
C GLY A 139 -0.43 -5.71 3.29
N HIS A 140 0.89 -5.62 3.49
CA HIS A 140 1.73 -6.52 4.28
C HIS A 140 1.87 -7.96 3.77
N THR A 141 0.80 -8.55 3.27
CA THR A 141 0.80 -9.95 2.80
C THR A 141 1.21 -10.11 1.36
N HIS A 142 1.25 -9.03 0.59
CA HIS A 142 1.40 -9.00 -0.88
C HIS A 142 0.34 -9.84 -1.62
N ALA A 143 -0.74 -10.21 -0.94
CA ALA A 143 -1.75 -11.12 -1.45
C ALA A 143 -3.10 -10.40 -1.62
N GLN A 144 -3.62 -10.39 -2.83
CA GLN A 144 -4.85 -9.69 -3.17
C GLN A 144 -6.05 -10.19 -2.38
N VAL A 145 -6.82 -9.24 -1.83
CA VAL A 145 -8.12 -9.48 -1.19
C VAL A 145 -9.09 -8.40 -1.62
N VAL A 146 -10.25 -8.80 -2.11
CA VAL A 146 -11.44 -7.95 -2.18
C VAL A 146 -12.59 -8.76 -1.61
N LYS A 147 -13.05 -8.39 -0.42
CA LYS A 147 -14.07 -9.17 0.28
C LYS A 147 -15.02 -8.29 1.06
N ARG A 148 -16.33 -8.45 0.84
CA ARG A 148 -17.36 -7.84 1.68
C ARG A 148 -17.56 -8.67 2.94
N ILE A 149 -17.42 -8.03 4.12
CA ILE A 149 -17.59 -8.66 5.42
C ILE A 149 -18.55 -7.78 6.24
N GLY A 150 -19.78 -8.23 6.36
CA GLY A 150 -20.84 -7.38 6.93
C GLY A 150 -21.03 -6.09 6.12
N LYS A 151 -20.89 -4.95 6.76
CA LYS A 151 -20.97 -3.63 6.11
C LYS A 151 -19.64 -3.13 5.52
N VAL A 152 -18.53 -3.79 5.86
CA VAL A 152 -17.17 -3.35 5.48
C VAL A 152 -16.71 -4.06 4.21
N THR A 153 -16.14 -3.34 3.26
CA THR A 153 -15.37 -3.90 2.15
C THR A 153 -13.89 -3.89 2.51
N VAL A 154 -13.28 -5.07 2.60
CA VAL A 154 -11.86 -5.26 2.92
C VAL A 154 -11.08 -5.40 1.63
N ILE A 155 -10.01 -4.60 1.47
CA ILE A 155 -9.19 -4.58 0.26
C ILE A 155 -7.73 -4.70 0.64
N ASN A 156 -7.04 -5.65 0.01
CA ASN A 156 -5.60 -5.68 -0.12
C ASN A 156 -5.28 -5.63 -1.62
N PRO A 157 -4.58 -4.61 -2.11
CA PRO A 157 -4.31 -4.47 -3.55
C PRO A 157 -3.27 -5.47 -4.06
N GLY A 158 -2.66 -6.28 -3.19
CA GLY A 158 -1.43 -7.02 -3.47
C GLY A 158 -0.20 -6.14 -3.29
N SER A 159 0.80 -6.30 -4.13
CA SER A 159 2.05 -5.53 -4.06
C SER A 159 2.34 -4.82 -5.37
N ALA A 160 2.70 -3.54 -5.28
CA ALA A 160 3.13 -2.73 -6.42
C ALA A 160 4.64 -2.85 -6.70
N GLY A 161 5.38 -3.61 -5.88
CA GLY A 161 6.83 -3.67 -6.02
C GLY A 161 7.51 -5.01 -5.75
N ASP A 162 6.83 -5.95 -5.07
CA ASP A 162 7.40 -7.26 -4.72
C ASP A 162 6.33 -8.35 -4.85
N ALA A 163 6.18 -8.89 -6.05
CA ALA A 163 5.14 -9.83 -6.44
C ALA A 163 5.35 -11.21 -5.79
N ARG A 164 4.52 -11.55 -4.81
CA ARG A 164 4.57 -12.85 -4.08
C ARG A 164 3.34 -13.72 -4.26
N ASP A 165 2.23 -13.17 -4.72
CA ASP A 165 0.97 -13.89 -4.85
C ASP A 165 1.04 -14.87 -6.04
N ALA A 166 1.06 -16.18 -5.75
CA ALA A 166 1.07 -17.19 -6.78
C ALA A 166 -0.30 -17.34 -7.51
N ARG A 167 -1.37 -16.75 -6.97
CA ARG A 167 -2.71 -16.81 -7.56
C ARG A 167 -2.86 -15.91 -8.77
N ASN A 168 -2.01 -14.90 -8.91
CA ASN A 168 -1.94 -14.00 -10.07
C ASN A 168 -0.62 -14.15 -10.84
N ASP A 169 -0.03 -15.34 -10.84
CA ASP A 169 1.23 -15.67 -11.52
C ASP A 169 2.41 -14.77 -11.07
N ARG A 170 2.38 -14.31 -9.82
CA ARG A 170 3.36 -13.38 -9.24
C ARG A 170 3.51 -12.10 -10.05
N GLN A 171 2.41 -11.58 -10.57
CA GLN A 171 2.38 -10.25 -11.16
C GLN A 171 2.31 -9.19 -10.06
N LEU A 172 2.82 -8.00 -10.34
CA LEU A 172 2.55 -6.81 -9.54
C LEU A 172 1.07 -6.44 -9.63
N SER A 173 0.57 -5.74 -8.64
CA SER A 173 -0.83 -5.36 -8.64
C SER A 173 -1.11 -4.07 -7.87
N CYS A 174 -2.22 -3.45 -8.24
CA CYS A 174 -2.78 -2.28 -7.59
C CYS A 174 -4.31 -2.37 -7.61
N ALA A 175 -5.01 -1.44 -6.95
CA ALA A 175 -6.46 -1.42 -6.99
C ALA A 175 -7.00 -0.01 -7.26
N VAL A 176 -8.22 0.06 -7.76
CA VAL A 176 -9.00 1.31 -7.88
C VAL A 176 -10.38 1.07 -7.29
N VAL A 177 -10.83 1.99 -6.44
CA VAL A 177 -12.19 2.02 -5.89
C VAL A 177 -12.94 3.19 -6.49
N ASP A 178 -14.12 2.94 -7.03
CA ASP A 178 -15.07 3.99 -7.37
C ASP A 178 -16.03 4.20 -6.19
N THR A 179 -15.95 5.37 -5.56
CA THR A 179 -16.75 5.67 -4.35
C THR A 179 -18.23 5.91 -4.62
N GLU A 180 -18.64 6.08 -5.86
CA GLU A 180 -20.02 6.29 -6.26
C GLU A 180 -20.76 4.96 -6.44
N THR A 181 -20.04 3.96 -6.99
CA THR A 181 -20.62 2.64 -7.30
C THR A 181 -20.23 1.56 -6.31
N ASP A 182 -19.26 1.81 -5.42
CA ASP A 182 -18.57 0.84 -4.56
C ASP A 182 -17.84 -0.27 -5.34
N GLU A 183 -17.62 -0.06 -6.64
CA GLU A 183 -16.86 -1.00 -7.46
C GLU A 183 -15.38 -0.98 -7.09
N VAL A 184 -14.81 -2.17 -6.91
CA VAL A 184 -13.39 -2.37 -6.65
C VAL A 184 -12.78 -3.16 -7.79
N ARG A 185 -11.79 -2.59 -8.45
CA ARG A 185 -11.04 -3.24 -9.53
C ARG A 185 -9.60 -3.45 -9.09
N VAL A 186 -9.17 -4.69 -8.98
CA VAL A 186 -7.75 -5.06 -8.84
C VAL A 186 -7.17 -5.23 -10.24
N ILE A 187 -5.96 -4.70 -10.46
CA ILE A 187 -5.30 -4.68 -11.76
C ILE A 187 -3.93 -5.32 -11.61
N ASP A 188 -3.72 -6.42 -12.32
CA ASP A 188 -2.42 -7.08 -12.41
C ASP A 188 -1.60 -6.50 -13.56
N TYR A 189 -0.28 -6.42 -13.37
CA TYR A 189 0.66 -5.99 -14.40
C TYR A 189 2.03 -6.63 -14.21
N ALA A 190 2.79 -6.72 -15.30
CA ALA A 190 4.09 -7.40 -15.31
C ALA A 190 5.13 -6.65 -14.47
N ASP A 191 5.95 -7.40 -13.73
CA ASP A 191 7.17 -6.85 -13.13
C ASP A 191 8.29 -6.84 -14.18
N ARG A 192 8.70 -5.64 -14.62
CA ARG A 192 9.74 -5.49 -15.66
C ARG A 192 11.10 -6.04 -15.24
N ARG A 193 11.33 -6.23 -13.94
CA ARG A 193 12.57 -6.83 -13.41
C ARG A 193 12.65 -8.32 -13.72
N PHE A 194 11.48 -8.95 -13.95
CA PHE A 194 11.35 -10.37 -14.23
C PHE A 194 10.44 -10.57 -15.46
N PRO A 195 10.91 -10.18 -16.68
CA PRO A 195 10.11 -10.34 -17.89
C PRO A 195 9.74 -11.82 -18.08
N VAL A 196 8.45 -12.08 -18.25
CA VAL A 196 7.96 -13.41 -18.63
C VAL A 196 8.44 -13.66 -20.07
N GLY A 197 9.32 -14.66 -20.27
CA GLY A 197 9.90 -15.00 -21.57
C GLY A 197 8.89 -15.67 -22.51
#